data_1efc619a8e22575b2fb338db319c178f
#
_entry.id   1efc619a8e22575b2fb338db319c178f
#
_cell.length_a   1.000
_cell.length_b   1.000
_cell.length_c   1.000
_cell.angle_alpha   90.00
_cell.angle_beta   90.00
_cell.angle_gamma   90.00
#
_symmetry.space_group_name_H-M   'P 1'
#
loop_
_entity.id
_entity.type
_entity.pdbx_description
1 polymer ?
#
loop_
_entity_poly.entity_id
_entity_poly.type
_entity_poly.pdbx_seq_one_letter_code
_entity_poly.pdbx_strand_id
1 'polypeptide(L)'
;MRLTRRAALKGLAALTGAASSTHIPARAGTLTDVKLLLGGTLASTPGQFAELASGPLSHALGLETPLELTPDIGQDGVRAANLFDANSAPDGNTALALPGATLLASLTGDSRVHYDFGRWIPVLVASTTTVVIARAELHKTLRSRLTGFFHDHPVRLAVSHIDGPELNALMGLSLLGLRPIPVSGYVDSSNALSALHEGTVDAVQISPYTLDRPLDDVLANLPEGTSAIYYTGDLTDTHSTTIPNFLEAYQQARHRAPEGPFYHAWQAVSAAADTAMAIALPMLTPPEIVTQWSHACAATSADTGVRRWADLHHFKLATGENAAPFLSRTVPDLGATLALRRWLAVNIPRWREGQETRHL
;
A
#
# COMPACT_ATOMS: atom_id res chain seq x y z
N MET A 1 -75.36 -11.73 12.40
CA MET A 1 -74.90 -10.43 11.89
C MET A 1 -73.62 -10.64 11.13
N ARG A 2 -73.60 -10.69 9.81
CA ARG A 2 -72.42 -10.95 8.97
C ARG A 2 -71.79 -9.64 8.56
N LEU A 3 -70.67 -9.34 9.06
CA LEU A 3 -69.82 -8.16 8.65
C LEU A 3 -69.28 -8.45 7.26
N THR A 4 -69.67 -7.67 6.28
CA THR A 4 -69.22 -7.79 4.90
C THR A 4 -67.77 -7.19 4.75
N ARG A 5 -66.94 -7.87 3.93
CA ARG A 5 -65.56 -7.51 3.61
C ARG A 5 -65.35 -6.06 3.11
N ARG A 6 -66.41 -5.32 2.76
CA ARG A 6 -66.38 -3.92 2.32
C ARG A 6 -66.23 -2.90 3.45
N ALA A 7 -66.57 -3.25 4.68
CA ALA A 7 -66.47 -2.35 5.81
C ALA A 7 -65.04 -2.32 6.41
N ALA A 8 -64.23 -3.38 6.21
CA ALA A 8 -62.86 -3.45 6.69
C ALA A 8 -61.86 -2.64 5.82
N LEU A 9 -62.20 -2.37 4.55
CA LEU A 9 -61.35 -1.61 3.63
C LEU A 9 -61.46 -0.09 3.74
N LYS A 10 -62.50 0.42 4.42
CA LYS A 10 -62.65 1.88 4.65
C LYS A 10 -62.04 2.38 5.94
N GLY A 11 -61.62 1.47 6.83
CA GLY A 11 -60.92 1.81 8.09
C GLY A 11 -59.40 1.90 7.98
N LEU A 12 -58.81 1.43 6.86
CA LEU A 12 -57.33 1.39 6.69
C LEU A 12 -56.78 2.57 5.90
N ALA A 13 -57.62 3.46 5.38
CA ALA A 13 -57.22 4.61 4.57
C ALA A 13 -57.03 5.93 5.36
N ALA A 14 -57.21 5.90 6.68
CA ALA A 14 -57.15 7.11 7.53
C ALA A 14 -55.93 7.17 8.48
N LEU A 15 -54.95 6.24 8.34
CA LEU A 15 -53.73 6.20 9.17
C LEU A 15 -52.40 6.41 8.38
N THR A 16 -52.51 6.86 7.12
CA THR A 16 -51.35 7.28 6.32
C THR A 16 -51.24 8.81 6.27
N GLY A 17 -51.33 9.43 7.43
CA GLY A 17 -51.15 10.86 7.56
C GLY A 17 -50.19 11.19 8.69
N ALA A 18 -49.00 11.75 8.32
CA ALA A 18 -48.05 12.40 9.20
C ALA A 18 -47.05 11.51 9.98
N ALA A 19 -46.33 10.64 9.32
CA ALA A 19 -44.92 10.48 9.67
C ALA A 19 -44.12 11.51 8.88
N SER A 20 -44.25 12.79 9.25
CA SER A 20 -43.20 13.78 8.95
C SER A 20 -41.95 13.31 9.67
N SER A 21 -41.10 12.54 8.96
CA SER A 21 -39.74 12.33 9.40
C SER A 21 -39.11 13.71 9.44
N THR A 22 -39.12 14.32 10.62
CA THR A 22 -38.18 15.36 10.95
C THR A 22 -36.82 14.73 10.78
N HIS A 23 -36.21 14.90 9.59
CA HIS A 23 -34.77 14.80 9.45
C HIS A 23 -34.22 15.85 10.41
N ILE A 24 -33.96 15.43 11.65
CA ILE A 24 -33.03 16.12 12.51
C ILE A 24 -31.71 15.98 11.75
N PRO A 25 -31.14 17.06 11.18
CA PRO A 25 -29.82 16.97 10.61
C PRO A 25 -28.94 16.41 11.74
N ALA A 26 -28.33 15.27 11.52
CA ALA A 26 -27.34 14.74 12.43
C ALA A 26 -26.31 15.84 12.54
N ARG A 27 -26.25 16.51 13.70
CA ARG A 27 -25.31 17.59 13.95
C ARG A 27 -23.97 16.90 13.87
N ALA A 28 -23.15 17.27 12.88
CA ALA A 28 -21.78 16.79 12.76
C ALA A 28 -21.16 16.90 14.16
N GLY A 29 -20.78 15.76 14.74
CA GLY A 29 -20.21 15.76 16.07
C GLY A 29 -19.00 16.67 16.04
N THR A 30 -18.90 17.59 16.98
CA THR A 30 -17.71 18.43 17.13
C THR A 30 -16.57 17.48 17.48
N LEU A 31 -15.56 17.39 16.61
CA LEU A 31 -14.36 16.61 16.92
C LEU A 31 -13.64 17.25 18.12
N THR A 32 -13.35 16.46 19.13
CA THR A 32 -12.67 16.89 20.36
C THR A 32 -11.61 15.87 20.72
N ASP A 33 -10.46 16.33 21.21
CA ASP A 33 -9.36 15.45 21.64
C ASP A 33 -8.93 14.43 20.54
N VAL A 34 -8.75 14.94 19.32
CA VAL A 34 -8.42 14.12 18.15
C VAL A 34 -7.04 13.50 18.29
N LYS A 35 -6.95 12.19 18.08
CA LYS A 35 -5.73 11.40 18.15
C LYS A 35 -5.38 10.80 16.78
N LEU A 36 -4.10 10.90 16.43
CA LEU A 36 -3.53 10.19 15.28
C LEU A 36 -2.58 9.11 15.80
N LEU A 37 -3.04 7.86 15.76
CA LEU A 37 -2.20 6.70 16.05
C LEU A 37 -1.19 6.53 14.91
N LEU A 38 0.08 6.35 15.24
CA LEU A 38 1.12 6.17 14.25
C LEU A 38 1.54 4.71 14.17
N GLY A 39 1.50 4.14 12.98
CA GLY A 39 2.02 2.82 12.67
C GLY A 39 3.55 2.79 12.60
N GLY A 40 4.21 3.42 13.56
CA GLY A 40 5.65 3.52 13.66
C GLY A 40 6.08 4.63 14.62
N THR A 41 7.40 4.86 14.70
CA THR A 41 7.99 5.95 15.46
C THR A 41 7.83 7.29 14.73
N LEU A 42 8.14 8.40 15.38
CA LEU A 42 8.17 9.73 14.73
C LEU A 42 9.18 9.79 13.57
N ALA A 43 10.24 9.01 13.60
CA ALA A 43 11.20 8.92 12.50
C ALA A 43 10.72 8.09 11.30
N SER A 44 9.63 7.34 11.42
CA SER A 44 9.01 6.60 10.31
C SER A 44 8.30 7.55 9.33
N THR A 45 8.04 7.10 8.10
CA THR A 45 7.31 7.91 7.10
C THR A 45 5.96 8.42 7.62
N PRO A 46 5.09 7.60 8.27
CA PRO A 46 3.88 8.10 8.90
C PRO A 46 4.14 9.13 10.00
N GLY A 47 5.21 8.95 10.80
CA GLY A 47 5.58 9.86 11.88
C GLY A 47 6.04 11.22 11.36
N GLN A 48 6.96 11.25 10.41
CA GLN A 48 7.46 12.49 9.79
C GLN A 48 6.32 13.29 9.14
N PHE A 49 5.45 12.59 8.41
CA PHE A 49 4.26 13.22 7.84
C PHE A 49 3.36 13.80 8.95
N ALA A 50 3.08 13.03 10.00
CA ALA A 50 2.20 13.44 11.09
C ALA A 50 2.74 14.67 11.83
N GLU A 51 4.04 14.73 12.11
CA GLU A 51 4.67 15.91 12.73
C GLU A 51 4.49 17.15 11.85
N LEU A 52 4.76 17.04 10.56
CA LEU A 52 4.64 18.14 9.60
C LEU A 52 3.19 18.55 9.38
N ALA A 53 2.28 17.59 9.28
CA ALA A 53 0.87 17.80 8.99
C ALA A 53 0.04 18.19 10.21
N SER A 54 0.54 17.98 11.43
CA SER A 54 -0.20 18.17 12.68
C SER A 54 -0.86 19.54 12.79
N GLY A 55 -0.13 20.64 12.56
CA GLY A 55 -0.66 21.99 12.59
C GLY A 55 -1.72 22.27 11.51
N PRO A 56 -1.38 22.09 10.22
CA PRO A 56 -2.33 22.25 9.11
C PRO A 56 -3.59 21.39 9.26
N LEU A 57 -3.44 20.13 9.67
CA LEU A 57 -4.55 19.19 9.83
C LEU A 57 -5.46 19.59 10.99
N SER A 58 -4.90 19.98 12.14
CA SER A 58 -5.66 20.48 13.29
C SER A 58 -6.48 21.71 12.93
N HIS A 59 -5.85 22.67 12.24
CA HIS A 59 -6.52 23.87 11.77
C HIS A 59 -7.66 23.55 10.79
N ALA A 60 -7.41 22.65 9.82
CA ALA A 60 -8.40 22.27 8.83
C ALA A 60 -9.57 21.44 9.41
N LEU A 61 -9.33 20.68 10.48
CA LEU A 61 -10.38 19.98 11.24
C LEU A 61 -11.16 20.93 12.17
N GLY A 62 -10.70 22.17 12.38
CA GLY A 62 -11.33 23.14 13.27
C GLY A 62 -11.10 22.83 14.75
N LEU A 63 -9.98 22.20 15.09
CA LEU A 63 -9.65 21.84 16.47
C LEU A 63 -9.17 23.08 17.26
N GLU A 64 -9.59 23.21 18.51
CA GLU A 64 -9.09 24.23 19.43
C GLU A 64 -7.69 23.90 19.95
N THR A 65 -7.38 22.61 20.09
CA THR A 65 -6.07 22.08 20.51
C THR A 65 -5.45 21.28 19.37
N PRO A 66 -4.11 21.27 19.22
CA PRO A 66 -3.45 20.40 18.25
C PRO A 66 -3.82 18.94 18.46
N LEU A 67 -3.96 18.18 17.37
CA LEU A 67 -4.21 16.74 17.45
C LEU A 67 -3.06 16.01 18.16
N GLU A 68 -3.40 15.01 18.97
CA GLU A 68 -2.42 14.20 19.70
C GLU A 68 -1.79 13.17 18.78
N LEU A 69 -0.44 13.18 18.69
CA LEU A 69 0.31 12.13 17.98
C LEU A 69 0.66 11.03 18.95
N THR A 70 0.24 9.80 18.64
CA THR A 70 0.52 8.62 19.47
C THR A 70 1.40 7.64 18.70
N PRO A 71 2.75 7.73 18.78
CA PRO A 71 3.66 6.84 18.08
C PRO A 71 3.65 5.43 18.67
N ASP A 72 3.83 4.43 17.81
CA ASP A 72 4.05 3.03 18.22
C ASP A 72 5.51 2.62 17.99
N ILE A 73 6.00 1.69 18.82
CA ILE A 73 7.39 1.22 18.76
C ILE A 73 7.62 0.28 17.57
N GLY A 74 6.57 -0.37 17.06
CA GLY A 74 6.64 -1.27 15.91
C GLY A 74 6.92 -0.53 14.60
N GLN A 75 7.87 -1.02 13.78
CA GLN A 75 8.20 -0.39 12.49
C GLN A 75 7.20 -0.74 11.37
N ASP A 76 6.49 -1.87 11.50
CA ASP A 76 5.54 -2.39 10.51
C ASP A 76 4.09 -1.93 10.73
N GLY A 77 3.82 -1.23 11.83
CA GLY A 77 2.50 -0.69 12.17
C GLY A 77 1.45 -1.72 12.61
N VAL A 78 1.78 -3.01 12.68
CA VAL A 78 0.83 -4.09 13.02
C VAL A 78 0.20 -3.88 14.39
N ARG A 79 0.99 -3.48 15.40
CA ARG A 79 0.49 -3.25 16.74
C ARG A 79 -0.49 -2.07 16.81
N ALA A 80 -0.13 -0.92 16.20
CA ALA A 80 -1.01 0.24 16.12
C ALA A 80 -2.32 -0.10 15.39
N ALA A 81 -2.22 -0.85 14.29
CA ALA A 81 -3.36 -1.31 13.52
C ALA A 81 -4.31 -2.23 14.33
N ASN A 82 -3.75 -3.17 15.10
CA ASN A 82 -4.55 -4.01 16.02
C ASN A 82 -5.26 -3.17 17.08
N LEU A 83 -4.56 -2.21 17.69
CA LEU A 83 -5.14 -1.30 18.68
C LEU A 83 -6.25 -0.44 18.07
N PHE A 84 -6.02 0.08 16.88
CA PHE A 84 -6.98 0.89 16.13
C PHE A 84 -8.26 0.09 15.82
N ASP A 85 -8.13 -1.09 15.22
CA ASP A 85 -9.28 -1.91 14.80
C ASP A 85 -10.10 -2.38 16.01
N ALA A 86 -9.45 -2.67 17.15
CA ALA A 86 -10.11 -3.16 18.35
C ALA A 86 -10.78 -2.08 19.19
N ASN A 87 -10.20 -0.86 19.26
CA ASN A 87 -10.55 0.10 20.30
C ASN A 87 -11.05 1.47 19.76
N SER A 88 -10.90 1.76 18.47
CA SER A 88 -11.30 3.08 17.97
C SER A 88 -12.80 3.15 17.72
N ALA A 89 -13.44 4.14 18.36
CA ALA A 89 -14.84 4.44 18.09
C ALA A 89 -15.01 5.09 16.71
N PRO A 90 -16.14 4.86 16.00
CA PRO A 90 -16.38 5.45 14.70
C PRO A 90 -16.89 6.90 14.81
N ASP A 91 -16.33 7.69 15.71
CA ASP A 91 -16.72 9.07 16.00
C ASP A 91 -15.79 10.11 15.33
N GLY A 92 -14.72 9.64 14.68
CA GLY A 92 -13.73 10.47 14.00
C GLY A 92 -12.67 11.08 14.93
N ASN A 93 -12.71 10.81 16.24
CA ASN A 93 -11.72 11.32 17.18
C ASN A 93 -10.42 10.50 17.17
N THR A 94 -10.40 9.35 16.52
CA THR A 94 -9.20 8.55 16.35
C THR A 94 -9.01 8.18 14.88
N ALA A 95 -7.84 8.51 14.31
CA ALA A 95 -7.40 8.07 13.00
C ALA A 95 -6.09 7.30 13.13
N LEU A 96 -5.79 6.46 12.13
CA LEU A 96 -4.55 5.69 12.05
C LEU A 96 -3.72 6.16 10.85
N ALA A 97 -2.49 6.59 11.09
CA ALA A 97 -1.47 6.76 10.05
C ALA A 97 -0.61 5.49 9.99
N LEU A 98 -0.72 4.74 8.90
CA LEU A 98 -0.09 3.42 8.74
C LEU A 98 0.87 3.38 7.55
N PRO A 99 1.99 2.64 7.62
CA PRO A 99 2.86 2.36 6.48
C PRO A 99 2.28 1.21 5.63
N GLY A 100 2.72 1.09 4.38
CA GLY A 100 2.35 -0.04 3.51
C GLY A 100 2.73 -1.41 4.06
N ALA A 101 3.74 -1.48 4.91
CA ALA A 101 4.14 -2.70 5.62
C ALA A 101 3.00 -3.31 6.44
N THR A 102 2.11 -2.47 7.03
CA THR A 102 0.90 -2.92 7.72
C THR A 102 -0.02 -3.72 6.78
N LEU A 103 -0.21 -3.22 5.55
CA LEU A 103 -1.04 -3.89 4.55
C LEU A 103 -0.40 -5.21 4.10
N LEU A 104 0.93 -5.21 3.87
CA LEU A 104 1.69 -6.40 3.50
C LEU A 104 1.61 -7.48 4.58
N ALA A 105 1.73 -7.14 5.86
CA ALA A 105 1.61 -8.08 6.96
C ALA A 105 0.26 -8.83 6.93
N SER A 106 -0.83 -8.12 6.68
CA SER A 106 -2.15 -8.74 6.54
C SER A 106 -2.25 -9.64 5.30
N LEU A 107 -1.74 -9.20 4.15
CA LEU A 107 -1.74 -9.97 2.90
C LEU A 107 -0.97 -11.28 3.03
N THR A 108 0.21 -11.23 3.64
CA THR A 108 1.08 -12.40 3.83
C THR A 108 0.56 -13.37 4.88
N GLY A 109 -0.36 -12.92 5.73
CA GLY A 109 -0.94 -13.73 6.80
C GLY A 109 -0.05 -13.81 8.02
N ASP A 110 0.61 -12.73 8.37
CA ASP A 110 1.37 -12.61 9.61
C ASP A 110 0.48 -12.93 10.80
N SER A 111 0.95 -13.83 11.66
CA SER A 111 0.19 -14.31 12.82
C SER A 111 -0.11 -13.22 13.88
N ARG A 112 0.60 -12.09 13.82
CA ARG A 112 0.38 -10.94 14.71
C ARG A 112 -0.82 -10.08 14.29
N VAL A 113 -1.32 -10.25 13.06
CA VAL A 113 -2.41 -9.45 12.48
C VAL A 113 -3.75 -9.92 13.03
N HIS A 114 -4.47 -8.99 13.68
CA HIS A 114 -5.82 -9.19 14.23
C HIS A 114 -6.81 -8.11 13.73
N TYR A 115 -6.46 -7.36 12.72
CA TYR A 115 -7.27 -6.32 12.08
C TYR A 115 -7.73 -6.72 10.67
N ASP A 116 -8.75 -6.02 10.17
CA ASP A 116 -9.24 -6.12 8.81
C ASP A 116 -9.23 -4.72 8.15
N PHE A 117 -8.10 -4.39 7.53
CA PHE A 117 -7.92 -3.09 6.90
C PHE A 117 -8.88 -2.83 5.71
N GLY A 118 -9.45 -3.87 5.13
CA GLY A 118 -10.43 -3.75 4.05
C GLY A 118 -11.72 -3.06 4.47
N ARG A 119 -11.94 -2.90 5.77
CA ARG A 119 -13.10 -2.21 6.34
C ARG A 119 -12.82 -0.75 6.72
N TRP A 120 -11.57 -0.32 6.72
CA TRP A 120 -11.22 1.05 7.09
C TRP A 120 -11.53 2.04 5.97
N ILE A 121 -11.72 3.29 6.34
CA ILE A 121 -12.06 4.36 5.41
C ILE A 121 -10.82 5.21 5.19
N PRO A 122 -10.13 5.10 4.05
CA PRO A 122 -8.94 5.91 3.78
C PRO A 122 -9.36 7.35 3.46
N VAL A 123 -8.69 8.31 4.08
CA VAL A 123 -8.91 9.75 3.85
C VAL A 123 -7.70 10.43 3.21
N LEU A 124 -6.52 9.81 3.33
CA LEU A 124 -5.29 10.21 2.65
C LEU A 124 -4.43 8.98 2.35
N VAL A 125 -3.82 8.96 1.18
CA VAL A 125 -2.79 7.98 0.81
C VAL A 125 -1.62 8.72 0.17
N ALA A 126 -0.42 8.46 0.65
CA ALA A 126 0.83 8.81 -0.01
C ALA A 126 1.36 7.57 -0.73
N SER A 127 1.36 7.62 -2.05
CA SER A 127 1.89 6.54 -2.89
C SER A 127 3.28 6.89 -3.43
N THR A 128 4.06 5.86 -3.69
CA THR A 128 5.37 5.95 -4.31
C THR A 128 5.44 5.05 -5.54
N THR A 129 6.55 5.14 -6.26
CA THR A 129 6.89 4.26 -7.36
C THR A 129 7.99 3.31 -6.90
N THR A 130 8.01 2.09 -7.41
CA THR A 130 9.16 1.20 -7.26
C THR A 130 9.70 0.79 -8.63
N VAL A 131 11.02 0.68 -8.74
CA VAL A 131 11.71 0.27 -9.98
C VAL A 131 12.50 -1.00 -9.70
N VAL A 132 12.33 -2.01 -10.54
CA VAL A 132 13.14 -3.22 -10.51
C VAL A 132 14.26 -3.13 -11.52
N ILE A 133 15.50 -3.17 -11.01
CA ILE A 133 16.73 -3.12 -11.80
C ILE A 133 17.38 -4.50 -11.72
N ALA A 134 17.90 -4.98 -12.85
CA ALA A 134 18.61 -6.25 -12.86
C ALA A 134 19.73 -6.26 -13.92
N ARG A 135 20.53 -7.35 -13.92
CA ARG A 135 21.57 -7.57 -14.91
C ARG A 135 20.97 -7.70 -16.31
N ALA A 136 21.63 -7.12 -17.28
CA ALA A 136 21.18 -7.09 -18.68
C ALA A 136 21.00 -8.49 -19.31
N GLU A 137 21.70 -9.49 -18.81
CA GLU A 137 21.51 -10.89 -19.21
C GLU A 137 20.10 -11.38 -18.88
N LEU A 138 19.56 -11.00 -17.73
CA LEU A 138 18.16 -11.30 -17.36
C LEU A 138 17.18 -10.63 -18.32
N HIS A 139 17.46 -9.39 -18.74
CA HIS A 139 16.64 -8.69 -19.73
C HIS A 139 16.66 -9.41 -21.09
N LYS A 140 17.83 -9.89 -21.53
CA LYS A 140 17.95 -10.70 -22.75
C LYS A 140 17.17 -12.01 -22.64
N THR A 141 17.25 -12.66 -21.47
CA THR A 141 16.51 -13.91 -21.18
C THR A 141 15.00 -13.68 -21.25
N LEU A 142 14.48 -12.57 -20.71
CA LEU A 142 13.06 -12.22 -20.77
C LEU A 142 12.55 -12.00 -22.21
N ARG A 143 13.40 -11.50 -23.11
CA ARG A 143 13.07 -11.26 -24.52
C ARG A 143 13.27 -12.48 -25.41
N SER A 144 13.97 -13.51 -24.94
CA SER A 144 14.25 -14.71 -25.73
C SER A 144 13.08 -15.70 -25.68
N ARG A 145 12.63 -16.16 -26.85
CA ARG A 145 11.61 -17.23 -26.97
C ARG A 145 12.10 -18.60 -26.46
N LEU A 146 13.40 -18.75 -26.19
CA LEU A 146 14.03 -19.99 -25.74
C LEU A 146 14.04 -20.12 -24.21
N THR A 147 13.33 -19.26 -23.48
CA THR A 147 13.30 -19.22 -22.00
C THR A 147 12.84 -20.53 -21.34
N GLY A 148 12.24 -21.46 -22.05
CA GLY A 148 11.90 -22.79 -21.53
C GLY A 148 13.09 -23.64 -21.05
N PHE A 149 14.31 -23.36 -21.54
CA PHE A 149 15.53 -24.12 -21.23
C PHE A 149 16.44 -23.47 -20.19
N PHE A 150 16.22 -22.20 -19.84
CA PHE A 150 17.09 -21.44 -18.91
C PHE A 150 16.48 -21.22 -17.53
N HIS A 151 15.47 -21.98 -17.12
CA HIS A 151 14.78 -21.86 -15.84
C HIS A 151 15.63 -22.29 -14.62
N ASP A 152 16.84 -22.78 -14.83
CA ASP A 152 17.67 -23.33 -13.74
C ASP A 152 18.55 -22.29 -13.02
N HIS A 153 18.71 -21.09 -13.57
CA HIS A 153 19.52 -20.09 -12.88
C HIS A 153 18.66 -19.24 -11.95
N PRO A 154 18.88 -19.35 -10.62
CA PRO A 154 18.18 -18.52 -9.66
C PRO A 154 18.60 -17.05 -9.80
N VAL A 155 17.63 -16.13 -9.73
CA VAL A 155 17.85 -14.67 -9.70
C VAL A 155 17.93 -14.24 -8.25
N ARG A 156 19.10 -13.85 -7.79
CA ARG A 156 19.30 -13.34 -6.44
C ARG A 156 18.76 -11.90 -6.37
N LEU A 157 17.69 -11.70 -5.61
CA LEU A 157 17.07 -10.40 -5.37
C LEU A 157 17.46 -9.89 -3.98
N ALA A 158 18.02 -8.68 -3.89
CA ALA A 158 18.24 -8.02 -2.62
C ALA A 158 16.89 -7.71 -1.96
N VAL A 159 16.72 -8.10 -0.70
CA VAL A 159 15.52 -7.81 0.09
C VAL A 159 15.90 -7.35 1.51
N SER A 160 15.08 -6.50 2.10
CA SER A 160 15.20 -6.17 3.52
C SER A 160 14.87 -7.40 4.36
N HIS A 161 13.73 -8.02 4.09
CA HIS A 161 13.26 -9.30 4.64
C HIS A 161 12.28 -9.95 3.65
N ILE A 162 12.01 -11.24 3.83
CA ILE A 162 11.28 -12.05 2.83
C ILE A 162 9.84 -11.57 2.60
N ASP A 163 9.19 -11.05 3.62
CA ASP A 163 7.83 -10.52 3.64
C ASP A 163 7.78 -8.98 3.58
N GLY A 164 8.89 -8.34 3.23
CA GLY A 164 9.04 -6.90 3.05
C GLY A 164 8.45 -6.38 1.74
N PRO A 165 8.64 -5.08 1.46
CA PRO A 165 8.14 -4.44 0.25
C PRO A 165 8.70 -5.06 -1.04
N GLU A 166 9.87 -5.69 -0.99
CA GLU A 166 10.50 -6.39 -2.13
C GLU A 166 9.75 -7.69 -2.52
N LEU A 167 8.75 -8.12 -1.74
CA LEU A 167 7.82 -9.19 -2.10
C LEU A 167 7.14 -8.89 -3.45
N ASN A 168 6.88 -7.61 -3.74
CA ASN A 168 6.41 -7.15 -5.04
C ASN A 168 7.35 -7.62 -6.18
N ALA A 169 8.66 -7.37 -6.06
CA ALA A 169 9.64 -7.80 -7.07
C ALA A 169 9.79 -9.32 -7.12
N LEU A 170 9.79 -10.03 -5.98
CA LEU A 170 9.83 -11.50 -5.94
C LEU A 170 8.67 -12.12 -6.74
N MET A 171 7.46 -11.63 -6.53
CA MET A 171 6.28 -12.10 -7.26
C MET A 171 6.30 -11.67 -8.74
N GLY A 172 6.69 -10.43 -9.01
CA GLY A 172 6.78 -9.88 -10.37
C GLY A 172 7.77 -10.66 -11.23
N LEU A 173 8.98 -10.93 -10.72
CA LEU A 173 9.98 -11.75 -11.40
C LEU A 173 9.47 -13.19 -11.62
N SER A 174 8.74 -13.75 -10.64
CA SER A 174 8.11 -15.08 -10.81
C SER A 174 7.04 -15.10 -11.92
N LEU A 175 6.21 -14.04 -12.01
CA LEU A 175 5.24 -13.87 -13.10
C LEU A 175 5.92 -13.75 -14.46
N LEU A 176 7.05 -13.06 -14.52
CA LEU A 176 7.89 -12.99 -15.72
C LEU A 176 8.58 -14.32 -16.04
N GLY A 177 8.44 -15.35 -15.19
CA GLY A 177 8.95 -16.71 -15.39
C GLY A 177 10.39 -16.92 -14.96
N LEU A 178 10.89 -16.02 -14.15
CA LEU A 178 12.18 -16.18 -13.49
C LEU A 178 11.99 -16.92 -12.15
N ARG A 179 13.12 -17.38 -11.59
CA ARG A 179 13.14 -18.04 -10.28
C ARG A 179 13.87 -17.14 -9.27
N PRO A 180 13.21 -16.15 -8.67
CA PRO A 180 13.86 -15.26 -7.73
C PRO A 180 14.16 -15.98 -6.41
N ILE A 181 15.33 -15.66 -5.85
CA ILE A 181 15.76 -16.08 -4.51
C ILE A 181 16.08 -14.81 -3.71
N PRO A 182 15.42 -14.56 -2.57
CA PRO A 182 15.70 -13.41 -1.74
C PRO A 182 17.08 -13.55 -1.07
N VAL A 183 17.83 -12.46 -1.06
CA VAL A 183 19.05 -12.30 -0.28
C VAL A 183 18.78 -11.19 0.72
N SER A 184 18.60 -11.58 1.99
CA SER A 184 18.16 -10.67 3.06
C SER A 184 19.31 -9.80 3.58
N GLY A 185 18.95 -8.67 4.23
CA GLY A 185 19.87 -7.76 4.90
C GLY A 185 20.06 -6.42 4.19
N TYR A 186 19.35 -6.18 3.10
CA TYR A 186 19.42 -4.91 2.35
C TYR A 186 18.24 -4.01 2.73
N VAL A 187 18.44 -3.21 3.78
CA VAL A 187 17.37 -2.34 4.32
C VAL A 187 17.21 -1.05 3.52
N ASP A 188 18.28 -0.60 2.86
CA ASP A 188 18.26 0.60 2.05
C ASP A 188 18.65 0.33 0.59
N SER A 189 18.16 1.18 -0.31
CA SER A 189 18.39 1.06 -1.75
C SER A 189 19.85 1.25 -2.16
N SER A 190 20.62 2.06 -1.43
CA SER A 190 22.02 2.32 -1.76
C SER A 190 22.88 1.08 -1.53
N ASN A 191 22.67 0.36 -0.41
CA ASN A 191 23.33 -0.92 -0.14
C ASN A 191 22.91 -2.00 -1.14
N ALA A 192 21.63 -2.05 -1.51
CA ALA A 192 21.15 -2.98 -2.53
C ALA A 192 21.80 -2.72 -3.91
N LEU A 193 21.92 -1.45 -4.32
CA LEU A 193 22.59 -1.06 -5.57
C LEU A 193 24.09 -1.39 -5.55
N SER A 194 24.75 -1.19 -4.42
CA SER A 194 26.17 -1.58 -4.24
C SER A 194 26.34 -3.09 -4.42
N ALA A 195 25.45 -3.88 -3.82
CA ALA A 195 25.46 -5.34 -3.95
C ALA A 195 25.19 -5.80 -5.41
N LEU A 196 24.34 -5.08 -6.15
CA LEU A 196 24.14 -5.32 -7.58
C LEU A 196 25.41 -5.02 -8.38
N HIS A 197 26.09 -3.92 -8.06
CA HIS A 197 27.36 -3.55 -8.68
C HIS A 197 28.44 -4.60 -8.44
N GLU A 198 28.59 -5.05 -7.22
CA GLU A 198 29.56 -6.07 -6.80
C GLU A 198 29.23 -7.47 -7.32
N GLY A 199 28.02 -7.71 -7.76
CA GLY A 199 27.56 -9.01 -8.25
C GLY A 199 27.17 -10.01 -7.17
N THR A 200 26.97 -9.54 -5.95
CA THR A 200 26.43 -10.38 -4.86
C THR A 200 24.93 -10.65 -5.03
N VAL A 201 24.22 -9.77 -5.73
CA VAL A 201 22.84 -9.96 -6.18
C VAL A 201 22.71 -9.71 -7.67
N ASP A 202 21.62 -10.20 -8.27
CA ASP A 202 21.36 -10.11 -9.71
C ASP A 202 20.24 -9.12 -10.03
N ALA A 203 19.43 -8.77 -9.04
CA ALA A 203 18.34 -7.82 -9.14
C ALA A 203 18.14 -7.06 -7.82
N VAL A 204 17.59 -5.86 -7.91
CA VAL A 204 17.19 -5.01 -6.79
C VAL A 204 15.85 -4.36 -7.09
N GLN A 205 15.06 -4.10 -6.04
CA GLN A 205 13.94 -3.17 -6.08
C GLN A 205 14.36 -1.90 -5.36
N ILE A 206 14.14 -0.77 -5.98
CA ILE A 206 14.43 0.54 -5.40
C ILE A 206 13.18 1.42 -5.38
N SER A 207 13.09 2.30 -4.40
CA SER A 207 12.05 3.32 -4.31
C SER A 207 12.70 4.70 -4.18
N PRO A 208 12.21 5.74 -4.87
CA PRO A 208 12.85 7.06 -4.87
C PRO A 208 13.08 7.62 -3.46
N TYR A 209 12.13 7.43 -2.55
CA TYR A 209 12.22 7.97 -1.19
C TYR A 209 13.28 7.28 -0.30
N THR A 210 13.85 6.15 -0.73
CA THR A 210 14.93 5.44 -0.03
C THR A 210 16.29 5.69 -0.64
N LEU A 211 16.36 6.55 -1.65
CA LEU A 211 17.59 6.94 -2.32
C LEU A 211 18.17 8.22 -1.69
N ASP A 212 19.48 8.32 -1.68
CA ASP A 212 20.24 9.51 -1.28
C ASP A 212 20.39 10.56 -2.41
N ARG A 213 19.93 10.22 -3.61
CA ARG A 213 19.99 11.04 -4.83
C ARG A 213 18.75 10.79 -5.71
N PRO A 214 18.44 11.70 -6.64
CA PRO A 214 17.31 11.56 -7.55
C PRO A 214 17.33 10.22 -8.32
N LEU A 215 16.15 9.64 -8.53
CA LEU A 215 16.00 8.38 -9.27
C LEU A 215 16.64 8.46 -10.67
N ASP A 216 16.51 9.60 -11.34
CA ASP A 216 17.07 9.83 -12.67
C ASP A 216 18.59 9.72 -12.70
N ASP A 217 19.24 10.29 -11.68
CA ASP A 217 20.70 10.19 -11.53
C ASP A 217 21.13 8.74 -11.28
N VAL A 218 20.34 7.99 -10.52
CA VAL A 218 20.59 6.56 -10.30
C VAL A 218 20.43 5.80 -11.61
N LEU A 219 19.36 6.02 -12.35
CA LEU A 219 19.09 5.32 -13.62
C LEU A 219 20.09 5.68 -14.72
N ALA A 220 20.56 6.93 -14.77
CA ALA A 220 21.57 7.38 -15.73
C ALA A 220 22.98 6.80 -15.41
N ASN A 221 23.23 6.46 -14.15
CA ASN A 221 24.52 5.97 -13.68
C ASN A 221 24.45 4.52 -13.17
N LEU A 222 23.56 3.70 -13.76
CA LEU A 222 23.51 2.29 -13.44
C LEU A 222 24.84 1.59 -13.79
N PRO A 223 25.27 0.58 -13.01
CA PRO A 223 26.44 -0.22 -13.32
C PRO A 223 26.37 -0.79 -14.73
N GLU A 224 27.53 -0.88 -15.40
CA GLU A 224 27.61 -1.49 -16.72
C GLU A 224 27.01 -2.91 -16.72
N GLY A 225 26.21 -3.22 -17.70
CA GLY A 225 25.52 -4.52 -17.79
C GLY A 225 24.32 -4.66 -16.88
N THR A 226 23.76 -3.56 -16.35
CA THR A 226 22.47 -3.54 -15.64
C THR A 226 21.46 -2.63 -16.34
N SER A 227 20.17 -2.87 -16.12
CA SER A 227 19.09 -2.04 -16.65
C SER A 227 17.83 -2.18 -15.82
N ALA A 228 16.98 -1.13 -15.83
CA ALA A 228 15.64 -1.23 -15.28
C ALA A 228 14.78 -2.19 -16.13
N ILE A 229 14.10 -3.12 -15.46
CA ILE A 229 13.23 -4.10 -16.13
C ILE A 229 11.81 -3.58 -16.21
N TYR A 230 11.28 -3.06 -15.11
CA TYR A 230 9.94 -2.47 -15.02
C TYR A 230 9.82 -1.58 -13.78
N TYR A 231 8.76 -0.78 -13.77
CA TYR A 231 8.31 -0.07 -12.59
C TYR A 231 6.89 -0.45 -12.19
N THR A 232 6.54 -0.19 -10.92
CA THR A 232 5.17 -0.23 -10.37
C THR A 232 4.82 1.11 -9.74
N GLY A 233 3.55 1.30 -9.41
CA GLY A 233 3.10 2.61 -8.96
C GLY A 233 2.86 3.57 -10.13
N ASP A 234 2.98 4.85 -9.87
CA ASP A 234 2.67 5.91 -10.81
C ASP A 234 3.91 6.79 -11.07
N LEU A 235 4.63 6.47 -12.13
CA LEU A 235 5.81 7.21 -12.55
C LEU A 235 5.36 8.42 -13.40
N THR A 236 5.36 9.62 -12.82
CA THR A 236 4.84 10.84 -13.47
C THR A 236 5.87 11.70 -14.18
N ASP A 237 7.15 11.40 -14.06
CA ASP A 237 8.20 12.25 -14.59
C ASP A 237 8.67 11.86 -16.00
N THR A 238 9.30 12.82 -16.66
CA THR A 238 9.74 12.82 -18.06
C THR A 238 10.63 11.64 -18.47
N HIS A 239 11.14 10.87 -17.50
CA HIS A 239 11.99 9.70 -17.71
C HIS A 239 11.21 8.38 -17.83
N SER A 240 9.90 8.43 -17.61
CA SER A 240 8.99 7.27 -17.71
C SER A 240 8.94 6.64 -19.09
N THR A 241 9.38 7.34 -20.13
CA THR A 241 9.26 6.89 -21.54
C THR A 241 10.19 5.73 -21.90
N THR A 242 11.21 5.43 -21.10
CA THR A 242 12.20 4.39 -21.41
C THR A 242 12.02 3.10 -20.61
N ILE A 243 11.41 3.17 -19.42
CA ILE A 243 11.19 2.01 -18.56
C ILE A 243 9.73 1.56 -18.72
N PRO A 244 9.48 0.30 -19.10
CA PRO A 244 8.12 -0.20 -19.19
C PRO A 244 7.48 -0.34 -17.80
N ASN A 245 6.18 -0.13 -17.69
CA ASN A 245 5.45 -0.59 -16.52
C ASN A 245 5.39 -2.13 -16.49
N PHE A 246 5.00 -2.71 -15.36
CA PHE A 246 4.97 -4.18 -15.24
C PHE A 246 4.09 -4.87 -16.28
N LEU A 247 2.94 -4.29 -16.64
CA LEU A 247 2.05 -4.88 -17.64
C LEU A 247 2.73 -4.94 -19.01
N GLU A 248 3.37 -3.86 -19.41
CA GLU A 248 4.12 -3.78 -20.66
C GLU A 248 5.30 -4.76 -20.66
N ALA A 249 6.08 -4.80 -19.57
CA ALA A 249 7.19 -5.75 -19.42
C ALA A 249 6.70 -7.19 -19.50
N TYR A 250 5.57 -7.52 -18.85
CA TYR A 250 4.96 -8.85 -18.92
C TYR A 250 4.51 -9.19 -20.34
N GLN A 251 3.84 -8.27 -21.04
CA GLN A 251 3.39 -8.48 -22.43
C GLN A 251 4.57 -8.68 -23.38
N GLN A 252 5.66 -7.92 -23.19
CA GLN A 252 6.89 -8.09 -23.97
C GLN A 252 7.54 -9.47 -23.72
N ALA A 253 7.57 -9.93 -22.47
CA ALA A 253 8.17 -11.19 -22.08
C ALA A 253 7.32 -12.41 -22.43
N ARG A 254 5.99 -12.32 -22.25
CA ARG A 254 5.05 -13.44 -22.33
C ARG A 254 4.15 -13.43 -23.55
N HIS A 255 4.12 -12.35 -24.33
CA HIS A 255 3.27 -12.14 -25.51
C HIS A 255 1.76 -12.31 -25.24
N ARG A 256 1.33 -12.07 -24.00
CA ARG A 256 -0.07 -12.09 -23.55
C ARG A 256 -0.24 -11.19 -22.35
N ALA A 257 -1.47 -10.78 -22.06
CA ALA A 257 -1.77 -10.08 -20.81
C ALA A 257 -1.64 -11.03 -19.61
N PRO A 258 -1.19 -10.54 -18.44
CA PRO A 258 -1.20 -11.32 -17.21
C PRO A 258 -2.65 -11.50 -16.73
N GLU A 259 -2.95 -12.68 -16.20
CA GLU A 259 -4.27 -13.05 -15.71
C GLU A 259 -4.20 -14.09 -14.60
N GLY A 260 -5.31 -14.27 -13.89
CA GLY A 260 -5.49 -15.31 -12.89
C GLY A 260 -5.14 -14.87 -11.46
N PRO A 261 -5.46 -15.75 -10.46
CA PRO A 261 -5.42 -15.40 -9.05
C PRO A 261 -4.04 -14.94 -8.55
N PHE A 262 -2.95 -15.51 -9.08
CA PHE A 262 -1.60 -15.12 -8.68
C PHE A 262 -1.22 -13.71 -9.19
N TYR A 263 -1.70 -13.32 -10.36
CA TYR A 263 -1.52 -11.96 -10.86
C TYR A 263 -2.33 -10.95 -10.02
N HIS A 264 -3.58 -11.28 -9.67
CA HIS A 264 -4.39 -10.42 -8.79
C HIS A 264 -3.77 -10.31 -7.40
N ALA A 265 -3.17 -11.38 -6.88
CA ALA A 265 -2.40 -11.35 -5.64
C ALA A 265 -1.19 -10.41 -5.74
N TRP A 266 -0.44 -10.49 -6.84
CA TRP A 266 0.66 -9.58 -7.10
C TRP A 266 0.21 -8.12 -7.18
N GLN A 267 -0.91 -7.82 -7.81
CA GLN A 267 -1.47 -6.45 -7.86
C GLN A 267 -1.73 -5.90 -6.46
N ALA A 268 -2.30 -6.71 -5.56
CA ALA A 268 -2.55 -6.30 -4.19
C ALA A 268 -1.24 -6.06 -3.40
N VAL A 269 -0.27 -6.96 -3.55
CA VAL A 269 1.06 -6.82 -2.93
C VAL A 269 1.80 -5.60 -3.50
N SER A 270 1.74 -5.37 -4.81
CA SER A 270 2.33 -4.19 -5.44
C SER A 270 1.72 -2.90 -4.92
N ALA A 271 0.37 -2.82 -4.86
CA ALA A 271 -0.31 -1.65 -4.33
C ALA A 271 0.04 -1.38 -2.86
N ALA A 272 0.19 -2.43 -2.04
CA ALA A 272 0.63 -2.30 -0.66
C ALA A 272 2.10 -1.84 -0.56
N ALA A 273 3.00 -2.38 -1.39
CA ALA A 273 4.41 -1.99 -1.45
C ALA A 273 4.60 -0.55 -1.96
N ASP A 274 3.74 -0.10 -2.89
CA ASP A 274 3.74 1.26 -3.42
C ASP A 274 3.03 2.26 -2.48
N THR A 275 2.46 1.81 -1.35
CA THR A 275 1.88 2.67 -0.31
C THR A 275 2.98 3.08 0.67
N ALA A 276 3.44 4.33 0.60
CA ALA A 276 4.39 4.87 1.58
C ALA A 276 3.73 5.04 2.94
N MET A 277 2.52 5.62 2.94
CA MET A 277 1.65 5.72 4.12
C MET A 277 0.19 5.96 3.73
N ALA A 278 -0.71 5.71 4.67
CA ALA A 278 -2.12 6.09 4.55
C ALA A 278 -2.66 6.60 5.88
N ILE A 279 -3.67 7.49 5.83
CA ILE A 279 -4.50 7.83 6.99
C ILE A 279 -5.87 7.22 6.78
N ALA A 280 -6.32 6.46 7.77
CA ALA A 280 -7.61 5.79 7.74
C ALA A 280 -8.45 6.08 8.99
N LEU A 281 -9.76 6.09 8.80
CA LEU A 281 -10.77 6.16 9.85
C LEU A 281 -11.35 4.77 10.12
N PRO A 282 -11.93 4.54 11.32
CA PRO A 282 -12.61 3.29 11.64
C PRO A 282 -13.80 3.03 10.70
N MET A 283 -14.11 1.76 10.50
CA MET A 283 -15.35 1.33 9.86
C MET A 283 -16.57 1.98 10.57
N LEU A 284 -17.59 2.31 9.78
CA LEU A 284 -18.84 2.93 10.26
C LEU A 284 -18.69 4.37 10.76
N THR A 285 -17.57 5.03 10.56
CA THR A 285 -17.47 6.48 10.78
C THR A 285 -18.55 7.20 9.96
N PRO A 286 -19.35 8.10 10.55
CA PRO A 286 -20.43 8.79 9.86
C PRO A 286 -19.93 9.54 8.60
N PRO A 287 -20.70 9.56 7.52
CA PRO A 287 -20.31 10.20 6.26
C PRO A 287 -19.90 11.68 6.41
N GLU A 288 -20.53 12.41 7.32
CA GLU A 288 -20.23 13.81 7.59
C GLU A 288 -18.81 13.98 8.17
N ILE A 289 -18.43 13.08 9.07
CA ILE A 289 -17.10 13.03 9.67
C ILE A 289 -16.06 12.62 8.62
N VAL A 290 -16.37 11.61 7.79
CA VAL A 290 -15.50 11.20 6.68
C VAL A 290 -15.27 12.38 5.72
N THR A 291 -16.31 13.14 5.41
CA THR A 291 -16.23 14.32 4.55
C THR A 291 -15.37 15.41 5.20
N GLN A 292 -15.53 15.65 6.51
CA GLN A 292 -14.74 16.62 7.27
C GLN A 292 -13.24 16.26 7.23
N TRP A 293 -12.90 14.99 7.50
CA TRP A 293 -11.54 14.50 7.43
C TRP A 293 -10.97 14.56 6.01
N SER A 294 -11.77 14.20 5.01
CA SER A 294 -11.35 14.25 3.60
C SER A 294 -11.00 15.68 3.16
N HIS A 295 -11.83 16.65 3.53
CA HIS A 295 -11.56 18.07 3.27
C HIS A 295 -10.34 18.57 4.03
N ALA A 296 -10.18 18.16 5.28
CA ALA A 296 -9.03 18.54 6.10
C ALA A 296 -7.73 17.95 5.52
N CYS A 297 -7.74 16.69 5.12
CA CYS A 297 -6.61 16.05 4.43
C CYS A 297 -6.29 16.73 3.09
N ALA A 298 -7.30 17.14 2.32
CA ALA A 298 -7.09 17.86 1.05
C ALA A 298 -6.45 19.23 1.30
N ALA A 299 -6.94 19.99 2.29
CA ALA A 299 -6.36 21.27 2.69
C ALA A 299 -4.92 21.11 3.18
N THR A 300 -4.67 20.10 4.01
CA THR A 300 -3.34 19.76 4.53
C THR A 300 -2.37 19.39 3.39
N SER A 301 -2.82 18.59 2.43
CA SER A 301 -2.01 18.22 1.26
C SER A 301 -1.67 19.42 0.36
N ALA A 302 -2.46 20.49 0.42
CA ALA A 302 -2.19 21.73 -0.29
C ALA A 302 -1.24 22.68 0.46
N ASP A 303 -0.93 22.41 1.75
CA ASP A 303 0.05 23.17 2.51
C ASP A 303 1.44 23.14 1.88
N THR A 304 2.14 24.25 1.91
CA THR A 304 3.44 24.40 1.24
C THR A 304 4.52 23.47 1.81
N GLY A 305 4.52 23.27 3.14
CA GLY A 305 5.46 22.40 3.83
C GLY A 305 5.21 20.93 3.47
N VAL A 306 3.93 20.54 3.52
CA VAL A 306 3.51 19.15 3.19
C VAL A 306 3.79 18.83 1.73
N ARG A 307 3.49 19.74 0.79
CA ARG A 307 3.82 19.54 -0.63
C ARG A 307 5.31 19.41 -0.85
N ARG A 308 6.10 20.32 -0.28
CA ARG A 308 7.57 20.24 -0.40
C ARG A 308 8.12 18.91 0.12
N TRP A 309 7.58 18.42 1.25
CA TRP A 309 7.97 17.12 1.80
C TRP A 309 7.59 15.98 0.86
N ALA A 310 6.36 15.99 0.32
CA ALA A 310 5.93 14.99 -0.65
C ALA A 310 6.78 15.00 -1.93
N ASP A 311 7.08 16.18 -2.46
CA ASP A 311 7.93 16.35 -3.66
C ASP A 311 9.35 15.83 -3.42
N LEU A 312 9.95 16.15 -2.26
CA LEU A 312 11.30 15.69 -1.88
C LEU A 312 11.40 14.17 -1.75
N HIS A 313 10.31 13.51 -1.32
CA HIS A 313 10.26 12.05 -1.18
C HIS A 313 9.62 11.36 -2.38
N HIS A 314 9.28 12.11 -3.42
CA HIS A 314 8.58 11.61 -4.61
C HIS A 314 7.26 10.89 -4.28
N PHE A 315 6.51 11.42 -3.30
CA PHE A 315 5.19 10.90 -2.95
C PHE A 315 4.08 11.62 -3.70
N LYS A 316 3.10 10.85 -4.16
CA LYS A 316 1.83 11.37 -4.64
C LYS A 316 0.79 11.27 -3.53
N LEU A 317 0.21 12.42 -3.19
CA LEU A 317 -0.84 12.48 -2.18
C LEU A 317 -2.22 12.39 -2.86
N ALA A 318 -2.99 11.38 -2.47
CA ALA A 318 -4.39 11.23 -2.85
C ALA A 318 -5.26 11.40 -1.61
N THR A 319 -6.32 12.20 -1.70
CA THR A 319 -7.21 12.53 -0.57
C THR A 319 -8.67 12.31 -0.93
N GLY A 320 -9.52 12.09 0.08
CA GLY A 320 -10.94 11.92 -0.10
C GLY A 320 -11.29 10.77 -1.04
N GLU A 321 -12.15 11.02 -2.02
CA GLU A 321 -12.59 10.02 -2.99
C GLU A 321 -11.44 9.40 -3.80
N ASN A 322 -10.34 10.14 -3.98
CA ASN A 322 -9.16 9.63 -4.68
C ASN A 322 -8.31 8.67 -3.83
N ALA A 323 -8.46 8.68 -2.51
CA ALA A 323 -7.73 7.76 -1.62
C ALA A 323 -8.34 6.35 -1.61
N ALA A 324 -9.65 6.22 -1.73
CA ALA A 324 -10.36 4.93 -1.66
C ALA A 324 -9.90 3.92 -2.73
N PRO A 325 -9.68 4.28 -4.02
CA PRO A 325 -9.20 3.35 -5.03
C PRO A 325 -7.80 2.77 -4.73
N PHE A 326 -6.95 3.51 -4.01
CA PHE A 326 -5.63 3.00 -3.63
C PHE A 326 -5.74 1.88 -2.62
N LEU A 327 -6.52 2.06 -1.55
CA LEU A 327 -6.68 1.03 -0.54
C LEU A 327 -7.48 -0.17 -1.06
N SER A 328 -8.50 0.04 -1.92
CA SER A 328 -9.28 -1.05 -2.50
C SER A 328 -8.43 -1.98 -3.38
N ARG A 329 -7.39 -1.47 -4.04
CA ARG A 329 -6.46 -2.29 -4.82
C ARG A 329 -5.62 -3.23 -3.94
N THR A 330 -5.43 -2.91 -2.66
CA THR A 330 -4.71 -3.77 -1.72
C THR A 330 -5.57 -4.88 -1.12
N VAL A 331 -6.88 -4.91 -1.40
CA VAL A 331 -7.82 -5.94 -0.90
C VAL A 331 -8.05 -6.97 -2.01
N PRO A 332 -7.31 -8.10 -2.01
CA PRO A 332 -7.48 -9.15 -3.00
C PRO A 332 -8.74 -9.96 -2.73
N ASP A 333 -9.28 -10.59 -3.77
CA ASP A 333 -10.31 -11.60 -3.60
C ASP A 333 -9.78 -12.87 -2.91
N LEU A 334 -10.69 -13.77 -2.51
CA LEU A 334 -10.31 -15.01 -1.83
C LEU A 334 -9.36 -15.87 -2.68
N GLY A 335 -9.57 -15.93 -4.00
CA GLY A 335 -8.75 -16.70 -4.91
C GLY A 335 -7.31 -16.18 -4.95
N ALA A 336 -7.15 -14.87 -5.03
CA ALA A 336 -5.85 -14.20 -5.00
C ALA A 336 -5.16 -14.37 -3.63
N THR A 337 -5.91 -14.22 -2.54
CA THR A 337 -5.37 -14.44 -1.18
C THR A 337 -4.83 -15.86 -1.02
N LEU A 338 -5.59 -16.87 -1.44
CA LEU A 338 -5.16 -18.26 -1.38
C LEU A 338 -3.95 -18.54 -2.30
N ALA A 339 -3.91 -17.92 -3.49
CA ALA A 339 -2.77 -18.05 -4.41
C ALA A 339 -1.49 -17.47 -3.79
N LEU A 340 -1.56 -16.29 -3.15
CA LEU A 340 -0.44 -15.68 -2.45
C LEU A 340 0.08 -16.59 -1.33
N ARG A 341 -0.80 -16.98 -0.43
CA ARG A 341 -0.41 -17.79 0.74
C ARG A 341 0.15 -19.15 0.34
N ARG A 342 -0.43 -19.78 -0.69
CA ARG A 342 0.12 -21.02 -1.25
C ARG A 342 1.51 -20.81 -1.86
N TRP A 343 1.70 -19.72 -2.61
CA TRP A 343 2.99 -19.40 -3.20
C TRP A 343 4.05 -19.17 -2.12
N LEU A 344 3.74 -18.41 -1.07
CA LEU A 344 4.62 -18.19 0.09
C LEU A 344 4.94 -19.50 0.82
N ALA A 345 3.94 -20.34 1.09
CA ALA A 345 4.11 -21.62 1.76
C ALA A 345 5.04 -22.57 1.00
N VAL A 346 5.10 -22.48 -0.33
CA VAL A 346 6.00 -23.28 -1.16
C VAL A 346 7.40 -22.68 -1.24
N ASN A 347 7.53 -21.37 -1.30
CA ASN A 347 8.81 -20.72 -1.58
C ASN A 347 9.61 -20.39 -0.31
N ILE A 348 8.97 -19.97 0.80
CA ILE A 348 9.69 -19.58 2.03
C ILE A 348 10.58 -20.72 2.56
N PRO A 349 10.13 -21.98 2.69
CA PRO A 349 11.01 -23.06 3.13
C PRO A 349 12.22 -23.24 2.21
N ARG A 350 12.00 -23.24 0.90
CA ARG A 350 13.07 -23.38 -0.11
C ARG A 350 14.10 -22.26 -0.04
N TRP A 351 13.67 -21.04 0.24
CA TRP A 351 14.55 -19.89 0.39
C TRP A 351 15.40 -20.00 1.65
N ARG A 352 14.84 -20.47 2.75
CA ARG A 352 15.55 -20.69 4.03
C ARG A 352 16.62 -21.78 3.88
N GLU A 353 16.28 -22.92 3.30
CA GLU A 353 17.23 -24.02 3.02
C GLU A 353 18.40 -23.55 2.16
N GLY A 354 18.12 -22.73 1.13
CA GLY A 354 19.15 -22.17 0.25
C GLY A 354 20.05 -21.12 0.91
N GLN A 355 19.61 -20.50 2.00
CA GLN A 355 20.43 -19.58 2.81
C GLN A 355 21.33 -20.33 3.79
N GLU A 356 20.84 -21.37 4.45
CA GLU A 356 21.62 -22.19 5.38
C GLU A 356 22.81 -22.91 4.71
N THR A 357 22.63 -23.39 3.49
CA THR A 357 23.71 -24.03 2.71
C THR A 357 24.81 -23.08 2.25
N ARG A 358 24.64 -21.78 2.33
CA ARG A 358 25.66 -20.78 1.96
C ARG A 358 26.54 -20.34 3.14
N HIS A 359 26.16 -20.67 4.36
CA HIS A 359 26.90 -20.35 5.58
C HIS A 359 27.75 -21.53 6.07
N LEU A 360 27.70 -22.67 5.38
CA LEU A 360 28.58 -23.85 5.55
C LEU A 360 29.65 -23.92 4.45
#